data_7dd9a785df5c6cfa57177bf143e2ab55
#
_entry.id   7dd9a785df5c6cfa57177bf143e2ab55
#
_cell.length_a   1.000
_cell.length_b   1.000
_cell.length_c   1.000
_cell.angle_alpha   90.00
_cell.angle_beta   90.00
_cell.angle_gamma   90.00
#
_symmetry.space_group_name_H-M   'P 1'
#
loop_
_entity.id
_entity.type
_entity.pdbx_description
1 polymer ?
#
loop_
_entity_poly.entity_id
_entity_poly.type
_entity_poly.pdbx_seq_one_letter_code
_entity_poly.pdbx_strand_id
1 'polypeptide(L)'
;MTIVMISSMYQSGREELAQVLARKTGWPVLSREELVDEARKLGIKMGRLEVAMIKTPGLSEKLVREKELYLAFLTATLCEKALKGNLIYHGRAGHLLLPGVSHRLRVGLTAPQETRVKRTSQALSLTADKAETYLAQLDEDVGKWIRFIHRVDGRDPNHFDLFFNLENMGLSNAAGILCATAELPDFQATPASLKLLNDLNLAAQAKLRLALDERTLQADLQVRADNGVITVTYPPEQDAASRFIPQVLAELPGCREIQCTMAETNILWVQERFEPASENFGQIIRLAQRWGAAVELMRLIPPGEAPAGAEGSGGESDYGYGRQACALADDGGVQDDDPQTATDDGGLGRTEEELVDVGRFGGRHTVCGGYDQILERVQGSGRYTLVVIGDMFMSKGHSTRTRQTRELALNIRDRLKAPVITADELKSRFLFGKRQAATLLGYLALILLIYALVFTNQKPVLDFLGGPVHQNFKVLAAVVVTLFSPLLAYAYGIVSGLALKFINVD
;
A
#
# COMPACT_ATOMS: atom_id res chain seq x y z
N MET A 1 26.78 12.56 10.30
CA MET A 1 25.91 13.25 9.32
C MET A 1 24.49 13.16 9.81
N THR A 2 23.79 14.29 9.89
CA THR A 2 22.42 14.38 10.44
C THR A 2 21.54 15.22 9.53
N ILE A 3 20.29 14.84 9.36
CA ILE A 3 19.29 15.59 8.60
C ILE A 3 18.26 16.14 9.58
N VAL A 4 18.19 17.46 9.77
CA VAL A 4 17.21 18.10 10.66
C VAL A 4 15.99 18.51 9.84
N MET A 5 14.81 17.97 10.19
CA MET A 5 13.56 18.18 9.49
C MET A 5 12.60 19.01 10.36
N ILE A 6 12.51 20.31 10.10
CA ILE A 6 11.71 21.25 10.91
C ILE A 6 10.33 21.46 10.27
N SER A 7 9.28 21.12 11.00
CA SER A 7 7.88 21.32 10.61
C SER A 7 7.14 22.15 11.65
N SER A 8 6.23 23.00 11.21
CA SER A 8 5.43 23.81 12.12
C SER A 8 4.12 24.27 11.49
N MET A 9 3.23 24.74 12.32
CA MET A 9 2.12 25.60 11.91
C MET A 9 2.65 26.94 11.38
N TYR A 10 1.87 27.62 10.56
CA TYR A 10 2.23 28.92 9.99
C TYR A 10 2.52 29.94 11.09
N GLN A 11 3.57 30.75 10.91
CA GLN A 11 4.02 31.80 11.85
C GLN A 11 4.46 31.30 13.23
N SER A 12 4.88 30.02 13.35
CA SER A 12 5.41 29.47 14.61
C SER A 12 6.93 29.62 14.77
N GLY A 13 7.65 30.31 13.87
CA GLY A 13 9.09 30.58 14.01
C GLY A 13 10.00 29.53 13.36
N ARG A 14 9.47 28.76 12.40
CA ARG A 14 10.21 27.68 11.72
C ARG A 14 11.42 28.19 10.93
N GLU A 15 11.23 29.21 10.14
CA GLU A 15 12.27 29.80 9.31
C GLU A 15 13.37 30.44 10.16
N GLU A 16 12.98 31.20 11.17
CA GLU A 16 13.90 31.85 12.08
C GLU A 16 14.75 30.83 12.84
N LEU A 17 14.15 29.72 13.30
CA LEU A 17 14.88 28.64 13.95
C LEU A 17 15.88 27.96 13.01
N ALA A 18 15.46 27.68 11.77
CA ALA A 18 16.35 27.09 10.76
C ALA A 18 17.56 27.99 10.47
N GLN A 19 17.34 29.29 10.37
CA GLN A 19 18.43 30.28 10.16
C GLN A 19 19.37 30.38 11.38
N VAL A 20 18.82 30.36 12.61
CA VAL A 20 19.65 30.37 13.82
C VAL A 20 20.48 29.08 13.90
N LEU A 21 19.87 27.95 13.62
CA LEU A 21 20.56 26.66 13.60
C LEU A 21 21.67 26.63 12.54
N ALA A 22 21.40 27.11 11.33
CA ALA A 22 22.38 27.19 10.26
C ALA A 22 23.57 28.05 10.63
N ARG A 23 23.35 29.21 11.26
CA ARG A 23 24.46 30.08 11.76
C ARG A 23 25.31 29.40 12.83
N LYS A 24 24.68 28.55 13.68
CA LYS A 24 25.43 27.84 14.73
C LYS A 24 26.26 26.66 14.17
N THR A 25 25.72 25.96 13.19
CA THR A 25 26.26 24.69 12.68
C THR A 25 27.07 24.85 11.40
N GLY A 26 26.83 25.90 10.63
CA GLY A 26 27.34 26.03 9.26
C GLY A 26 26.68 25.12 8.25
N TRP A 27 25.59 24.43 8.62
CA TRP A 27 24.90 23.47 7.75
C TRP A 27 24.04 24.20 6.72
N PRO A 28 23.95 23.65 5.48
CA PRO A 28 23.09 24.21 4.46
C PRO A 28 21.60 24.06 4.86
N VAL A 29 20.84 25.07 4.46
CA VAL A 29 19.39 25.09 4.64
C VAL A 29 18.72 24.82 3.30
N LEU A 30 17.67 24.06 3.30
CA LEU A 30 16.76 23.87 2.17
C LEU A 30 15.36 24.25 2.63
N SER A 31 14.79 25.24 1.98
CA SER A 31 13.43 25.71 2.24
C SER A 31 12.43 25.07 1.27
N ARG A 32 11.15 25.11 1.67
CA ARG A 32 10.08 24.73 0.75
C ARG A 32 10.02 25.63 -0.48
N GLU A 33 10.29 26.89 -0.30
CA GLU A 33 10.30 27.91 -1.35
C GLU A 33 11.35 27.58 -2.43
N GLU A 34 12.56 27.20 -2.02
CA GLU A 34 13.61 26.74 -2.93
C GLU A 34 13.19 25.46 -3.69
N LEU A 35 12.52 24.52 -3.00
CA LEU A 35 11.97 23.33 -3.66
C LEU A 35 10.93 23.68 -4.72
N VAL A 36 10.05 24.64 -4.44
CA VAL A 36 9.06 25.12 -5.43
C VAL A 36 9.74 25.72 -6.65
N ASP A 37 10.82 26.48 -6.47
CA ASP A 37 11.57 27.07 -7.56
C ASP A 37 12.35 26.01 -8.39
N GLU A 38 12.93 25.01 -7.74
CA GLU A 38 13.55 23.86 -8.43
C GLU A 38 12.53 23.04 -9.22
N ALA A 39 11.34 22.77 -8.63
CA ALA A 39 10.25 22.08 -9.31
C ALA A 39 9.78 22.83 -10.56
N ARG A 40 9.66 24.16 -10.46
CA ARG A 40 9.26 25.01 -11.59
C ARG A 40 10.25 24.92 -12.76
N LYS A 41 11.55 24.82 -12.50
CA LYS A 41 12.58 24.63 -13.54
C LYS A 41 12.40 23.31 -14.30
N LEU A 42 11.88 22.29 -13.64
CA LEU A 42 11.56 20.98 -14.21
C LEU A 42 10.14 20.91 -14.83
N GLY A 43 9.40 22.02 -14.87
CA GLY A 43 8.04 22.07 -15.38
C GLY A 43 6.97 21.48 -14.45
N ILE A 44 7.34 21.13 -13.21
CA ILE A 44 6.45 20.54 -12.21
C ILE A 44 5.64 21.66 -11.54
N LYS A 45 4.32 21.60 -11.69
CA LYS A 45 3.40 22.67 -11.21
C LYS A 45 2.93 22.40 -9.77
N MET A 46 3.82 22.53 -8.79
CA MET A 46 3.51 22.27 -7.39
C MET A 46 2.33 23.08 -6.83
N GLY A 47 2.19 24.35 -7.21
CA GLY A 47 1.09 25.18 -6.73
C GLY A 47 -0.30 24.77 -7.20
N ARG A 48 -0.41 24.09 -8.34
CA ARG A 48 -1.70 23.54 -8.82
C ARG A 48 -2.17 22.38 -7.96
N LEU A 49 -1.27 21.50 -7.56
CA LEU A 49 -1.56 20.38 -6.67
C LEU A 49 -2.12 20.89 -5.34
N GLU A 50 -1.52 21.93 -4.76
CA GLU A 50 -1.97 22.53 -3.51
C GLU A 50 -3.36 23.15 -3.61
N VAL A 51 -3.66 23.86 -4.69
CA VAL A 51 -4.97 24.50 -4.92
C VAL A 51 -6.05 23.48 -5.29
N ALA A 52 -5.72 22.48 -6.10
CA ALA A 52 -6.67 21.44 -6.50
C ALA A 52 -7.18 20.64 -5.29
N MET A 53 -6.32 20.33 -4.32
CA MET A 53 -6.67 19.57 -3.13
C MET A 53 -7.54 20.31 -2.12
N ILE A 54 -7.47 21.65 -2.09
CA ILE A 54 -8.30 22.48 -1.22
C ILE A 54 -9.75 22.53 -1.76
N LYS A 55 -9.91 22.42 -3.09
CA LYS A 55 -11.17 22.67 -3.78
C LYS A 55 -11.96 21.43 -4.21
N THR A 56 -11.34 20.25 -4.24
CA THR A 56 -12.01 19.07 -4.82
C THR A 56 -11.76 17.83 -3.95
N PRO A 57 -12.78 17.24 -3.37
CA PRO A 57 -12.64 16.02 -2.55
C PRO A 57 -12.60 14.71 -3.36
N GLY A 58 -12.44 14.73 -4.67
CA GLY A 58 -12.38 13.54 -5.54
C GLY A 58 -10.96 13.21 -6.00
N LEU A 59 -10.53 11.96 -5.81
CA LEU A 59 -9.27 11.41 -6.34
C LEU A 59 -9.42 11.12 -7.84
N SER A 60 -9.11 12.09 -8.70
CA SER A 60 -8.93 11.77 -10.13
C SER A 60 -7.57 11.10 -10.33
N GLU A 61 -7.46 10.16 -11.27
CA GLU A 61 -6.18 9.52 -11.66
C GLU A 61 -5.08 10.56 -11.97
N LYS A 62 -5.48 11.69 -12.51
CA LYS A 62 -4.56 12.81 -12.76
C LYS A 62 -3.98 13.37 -11.46
N LEU A 63 -4.79 13.51 -10.42
CA LEU A 63 -4.37 14.05 -9.14
C LEU A 63 -3.45 13.06 -8.40
N VAL A 64 -3.72 11.76 -8.51
CA VAL A 64 -2.85 10.69 -7.98
C VAL A 64 -1.48 10.75 -8.67
N ARG A 65 -1.42 10.84 -10.00
CA ARG A 65 -0.15 10.99 -10.73
C ARG A 65 0.61 12.27 -10.37
N GLU A 66 -0.08 13.38 -10.22
CA GLU A 66 0.54 14.65 -9.78
C GLU A 66 1.10 14.54 -8.36
N LYS A 67 0.41 13.83 -7.45
CA LYS A 67 0.90 13.52 -6.10
C LYS A 67 2.17 12.68 -6.14
N GLU A 68 2.19 11.62 -6.93
CA GLU A 68 3.35 10.73 -7.04
C GLU A 68 4.55 11.44 -7.65
N LEU A 69 4.34 12.24 -8.68
CA LEU A 69 5.37 13.09 -9.27
C LEU A 69 5.93 14.09 -8.24
N TYR A 70 5.06 14.71 -7.47
CA TYR A 70 5.44 15.63 -6.39
C TYR A 70 6.30 14.93 -5.33
N LEU A 71 5.87 13.77 -4.83
CA LEU A 71 6.63 13.01 -3.83
C LEU A 71 7.97 12.51 -4.37
N ALA A 72 8.00 12.02 -5.60
CA ALA A 72 9.24 11.59 -6.25
C ALA A 72 10.23 12.77 -6.37
N PHE A 73 9.75 13.95 -6.80
CA PHE A 73 10.59 15.15 -6.88
C PHE A 73 11.12 15.57 -5.51
N LEU A 74 10.25 15.65 -4.49
CA LEU A 74 10.67 16.03 -3.13
C LEU A 74 11.71 15.07 -2.58
N THR A 75 11.45 13.76 -2.71
CA THR A 75 12.35 12.73 -2.18
C THR A 75 13.70 12.77 -2.90
N ALA A 76 13.71 12.86 -4.23
CA ALA A 76 14.94 12.95 -5.00
C ALA A 76 15.78 14.16 -4.61
N THR A 77 15.17 15.35 -4.55
CA THR A 77 15.89 16.59 -4.22
C THR A 77 16.42 16.58 -2.79
N LEU A 78 15.61 16.12 -1.82
CA LEU A 78 16.04 15.99 -0.42
C LEU A 78 17.18 14.99 -0.27
N CYS A 79 17.06 13.81 -0.87
CA CYS A 79 18.12 12.79 -0.81
C CYS A 79 19.41 13.29 -1.45
N GLU A 80 19.34 13.92 -2.62
CA GLU A 80 20.51 14.47 -3.30
C GLU A 80 21.25 15.51 -2.44
N LYS A 81 20.51 16.42 -1.80
CA LYS A 81 21.09 17.41 -0.89
C LYS A 81 21.65 16.76 0.38
N ALA A 82 20.92 15.83 0.96
CA ALA A 82 21.31 15.11 2.18
C ALA A 82 22.57 14.24 1.97
N LEU A 83 22.74 13.62 0.82
CA LEU A 83 23.92 12.82 0.50
C LEU A 83 25.22 13.64 0.42
N LYS A 84 25.12 14.97 0.27
CA LYS A 84 26.27 15.88 0.29
C LYS A 84 26.77 16.21 1.70
N GLY A 85 26.03 15.84 2.75
CA GLY A 85 26.40 16.09 4.14
C GLY A 85 25.20 16.39 5.05
N ASN A 86 25.48 17.11 6.14
CA ASN A 86 24.42 17.57 7.03
C ASN A 86 23.46 18.51 6.31
N LEU A 87 22.17 18.44 6.65
CA LEU A 87 21.13 19.24 6.01
C LEU A 87 20.11 19.72 7.04
N ILE A 88 19.69 20.97 6.92
CA ILE A 88 18.52 21.52 7.62
C ILE A 88 17.43 21.72 6.57
N TYR A 89 16.33 20.99 6.70
CA TYR A 89 15.14 21.21 5.89
C TYR A 89 14.06 21.85 6.73
N HIS A 90 13.40 22.88 6.23
CA HIS A 90 12.21 23.43 6.83
C HIS A 90 11.08 23.54 5.81
N GLY A 91 9.92 22.95 6.16
CA GLY A 91 8.81 22.93 5.23
C GLY A 91 7.54 22.29 5.80
N ARG A 92 6.52 22.19 4.95
CA ARG A 92 5.30 21.47 5.32
C ARG A 92 5.59 19.98 5.35
N ALA A 93 5.13 19.29 6.40
CA ALA A 93 5.25 17.84 6.56
C ALA A 93 6.68 17.27 6.40
N GLY A 94 7.73 18.06 6.61
CA GLY A 94 9.12 17.60 6.51
C GLY A 94 9.41 16.37 7.36
N HIS A 95 8.84 16.31 8.55
CA HIS A 95 8.96 15.19 9.48
C HIS A 95 8.44 13.84 8.91
N LEU A 96 7.61 13.85 7.88
CA LEU A 96 7.05 12.66 7.21
C LEU A 96 7.87 12.23 5.98
N LEU A 97 8.83 13.05 5.55
CA LEU A 97 9.70 12.72 4.43
C LEU A 97 10.85 11.80 4.84
N LEU A 98 11.46 11.10 3.88
CA LEU A 98 12.56 10.15 4.05
C LEU A 98 12.25 9.03 5.07
N PRO A 99 11.18 8.26 4.89
CA PRO A 99 10.80 7.20 5.83
C PRO A 99 11.93 6.18 6.01
N GLY A 100 12.10 5.68 7.24
CA GLY A 100 13.11 4.66 7.57
C GLY A 100 14.54 5.16 7.72
N VAL A 101 14.87 6.40 7.29
CA VAL A 101 16.22 6.96 7.46
C VAL A 101 16.43 7.32 8.92
N SER A 102 17.32 6.60 9.63
CA SER A 102 17.51 6.76 11.08
C SER A 102 18.25 8.05 11.47
N HIS A 103 19.14 8.56 10.63
CA HIS A 103 19.91 9.78 10.92
C HIS A 103 19.16 11.09 10.56
N ARG A 104 17.82 11.07 10.60
CA ARG A 104 16.97 12.26 10.52
C ARG A 104 16.40 12.60 11.90
N LEU A 105 16.49 13.88 12.27
CA LEU A 105 15.91 14.46 13.48
C LEU A 105 14.63 15.20 13.12
N ARG A 106 13.47 14.70 13.56
CA ARG A 106 12.15 15.25 13.25
C ARG A 106 11.73 16.24 14.32
N VAL A 107 11.59 17.51 13.92
CA VAL A 107 11.37 18.63 14.84
C VAL A 107 10.02 19.27 14.54
N GLY A 108 9.16 19.29 15.55
CA GLY A 108 7.91 20.03 15.55
C GLY A 108 8.03 21.36 16.31
N LEU A 109 7.36 22.40 15.81
CA LEU A 109 7.27 23.68 16.49
C LEU A 109 5.83 24.12 16.63
N THR A 110 5.52 24.69 17.79
CA THR A 110 4.29 25.43 18.04
C THR A 110 4.55 26.79 18.65
N ALA A 111 3.58 27.68 18.53
CA ALA A 111 3.54 28.96 19.23
C ALA A 111 2.08 29.27 19.60
N PRO A 112 1.80 30.05 20.67
CA PRO A 112 0.48 30.44 21.03
C PRO A 112 -0.27 31.14 19.89
N GLN A 113 -1.58 30.92 19.83
CA GLN A 113 -2.40 31.47 18.76
C GLN A 113 -2.30 33.00 18.71
N GLU A 114 -2.32 33.68 19.86
CA GLU A 114 -2.16 35.13 19.94
C GLU A 114 -0.85 35.61 19.30
N THR A 115 0.26 34.92 19.54
CA THR A 115 1.56 35.24 18.94
C THR A 115 1.53 35.05 17.44
N ARG A 116 0.90 33.97 16.95
CA ARG A 116 0.74 33.68 15.53
C ARG A 116 -0.16 34.71 14.85
N VAL A 117 -1.28 35.09 15.47
CA VAL A 117 -2.19 36.17 15.00
C VAL A 117 -1.44 37.49 14.87
N LYS A 118 -0.70 37.88 15.91
CA LYS A 118 0.08 39.13 15.90
C LYS A 118 1.09 39.16 14.76
N ARG A 119 1.87 38.07 14.57
CA ARG A 119 2.84 37.95 13.49
C ARG A 119 2.18 37.97 12.10
N THR A 120 1.03 37.30 11.96
CA THR A 120 0.25 37.28 10.71
C THR A 120 -0.33 38.63 10.39
N SER A 121 -0.89 39.35 11.40
CA SER A 121 -1.37 40.74 11.24
C SER A 121 -0.26 41.66 10.73
N GLN A 122 0.92 41.56 11.30
CA GLN A 122 2.09 42.35 10.87
C GLN A 122 2.58 42.00 9.47
N ALA A 123 2.70 40.71 9.18
CA ALA A 123 3.22 40.24 7.90
C ALA A 123 2.29 40.52 6.71
N LEU A 124 0.95 40.47 6.93
CA LEU A 124 -0.04 40.61 5.87
C LEU A 124 -0.81 41.92 5.95
N SER A 125 -0.51 42.78 6.91
CA SER A 125 -1.22 44.07 7.17
C SER A 125 -2.74 43.87 7.38
N LEU A 126 -3.12 42.80 8.12
CA LEU A 126 -4.50 42.46 8.44
C LEU A 126 -4.87 42.91 9.84
N THR A 127 -6.20 43.14 10.09
CA THR A 127 -6.70 43.25 11.45
C THR A 127 -6.59 41.92 12.20
N ALA A 128 -6.57 41.94 13.54
CA ALA A 128 -6.45 40.72 14.36
C ALA A 128 -7.48 39.64 13.99
N ASP A 129 -8.77 40.03 13.89
CA ASP A 129 -9.88 39.11 13.56
C ASP A 129 -9.71 38.49 12.16
N LYS A 130 -9.26 39.28 11.17
CA LYS A 130 -8.99 38.76 9.84
C LYS A 130 -7.76 37.83 9.80
N ALA A 131 -6.74 38.15 10.61
CA ALA A 131 -5.55 37.30 10.73
C ALA A 131 -5.88 35.97 11.42
N GLU A 132 -6.76 35.97 12.43
CA GLU A 132 -7.22 34.76 13.09
C GLU A 132 -8.02 33.87 12.15
N THR A 133 -9.00 34.44 11.45
CA THR A 133 -9.77 33.69 10.42
C THR A 133 -8.89 33.12 9.34
N TYR A 134 -7.92 33.90 8.86
CA TYR A 134 -6.94 33.46 7.85
C TYR A 134 -6.10 32.27 8.35
N LEU A 135 -5.61 32.34 9.61
CA LEU A 135 -4.83 31.27 10.22
C LEU A 135 -5.62 29.98 10.39
N ALA A 136 -6.88 30.09 10.86
CA ALA A 136 -7.75 28.93 11.05
C ALA A 136 -7.97 28.20 9.70
N GLN A 137 -8.30 28.95 8.65
CA GLN A 137 -8.46 28.40 7.31
C GLN A 137 -7.18 27.77 6.78
N LEU A 138 -6.03 28.44 6.92
CA LEU A 138 -4.75 27.95 6.45
C LEU A 138 -4.33 26.68 7.19
N ASP A 139 -4.54 26.60 8.50
CA ASP A 139 -4.20 25.42 9.31
C ASP A 139 -5.09 24.21 8.94
N GLU A 140 -6.36 24.46 8.61
CA GLU A 140 -7.27 23.44 8.12
C GLU A 140 -6.82 22.92 6.74
N ASP A 141 -6.54 23.83 5.81
CA ASP A 141 -6.10 23.50 4.46
C ASP A 141 -4.77 22.73 4.46
N VAL A 142 -3.82 23.14 5.30
CA VAL A 142 -2.55 22.40 5.49
C VAL A 142 -2.81 21.03 6.08
N GLY A 143 -3.75 20.90 7.03
CA GLY A 143 -4.13 19.61 7.59
C GLY A 143 -4.76 18.68 6.56
N LYS A 144 -5.67 19.19 5.71
CA LYS A 144 -6.23 18.43 4.57
C LYS A 144 -5.15 18.00 3.60
N TRP A 145 -4.23 18.90 3.26
CA TRP A 145 -3.11 18.61 2.39
C TRP A 145 -2.18 17.51 2.94
N ILE A 146 -1.82 17.57 4.23
CA ILE A 146 -0.99 16.53 4.86
C ILE A 146 -1.71 15.18 4.85
N ARG A 147 -2.99 15.14 5.21
CA ARG A 147 -3.79 13.91 5.14
C ARG A 147 -3.87 13.35 3.73
N PHE A 148 -4.02 14.19 2.72
CA PHE A 148 -4.05 13.74 1.33
C PHE A 148 -2.69 13.17 0.87
N ILE A 149 -1.58 13.85 1.17
CA ILE A 149 -0.24 13.46 0.70
C ILE A 149 0.29 12.26 1.50
N HIS A 150 0.21 12.33 2.83
CA HIS A 150 0.84 11.38 3.75
C HIS A 150 -0.15 10.51 4.52
N ARG A 151 -1.47 10.78 4.38
CA ARG A 151 -2.59 10.05 5.01
C ARG A 151 -2.48 9.88 6.53
N VAL A 152 -1.78 10.77 7.18
CA VAL A 152 -1.62 10.85 8.63
C VAL A 152 -2.02 12.23 9.14
N ASP A 153 -2.31 12.33 10.43
CA ASP A 153 -2.41 13.64 11.08
C ASP A 153 -0.98 14.19 11.29
N GLY A 154 -0.63 15.21 10.52
CA GLY A 154 0.69 15.86 10.64
C GLY A 154 0.93 16.60 11.97
N ARG A 155 -0.06 16.64 12.87
CA ARG A 155 0.05 17.23 14.21
C ARG A 155 0.27 16.18 15.30
N ASP A 156 0.20 14.90 14.98
CA ASP A 156 0.43 13.82 15.94
C ASP A 156 1.86 13.91 16.49
N PRO A 157 2.04 14.09 17.82
CA PRO A 157 3.35 14.16 18.44
C PRO A 157 4.23 12.91 18.18
N ASN A 158 3.64 11.76 17.92
CA ASN A 158 4.36 10.51 17.64
C ASN A 158 5.20 10.57 16.34
N HIS A 159 4.95 11.53 15.49
CA HIS A 159 5.73 11.76 14.28
C HIS A 159 6.98 12.62 14.49
N PHE A 160 7.24 13.09 15.70
CA PHE A 160 8.38 13.96 16.02
C PHE A 160 9.29 13.33 17.05
N ASP A 161 10.57 13.64 16.96
CA ASP A 161 11.58 13.26 17.97
C ASP A 161 11.70 14.36 19.03
N LEU A 162 11.51 15.64 18.61
CA LEU A 162 11.44 16.81 19.50
C LEU A 162 10.28 17.72 19.09
N PHE A 163 9.61 18.26 20.09
CA PHE A 163 8.52 19.23 19.89
C PHE A 163 8.71 20.44 20.79
N PHE A 164 8.89 21.63 20.19
CA PHE A 164 9.15 22.86 20.91
C PHE A 164 7.93 23.79 20.94
N ASN A 165 7.60 24.29 22.12
CA ASN A 165 6.75 25.47 22.27
C ASN A 165 7.65 26.71 22.41
N LEU A 166 7.59 27.60 21.42
CA LEU A 166 8.40 28.83 21.39
C LEU A 166 7.73 30.01 22.09
N GLU A 167 6.82 29.76 23.03
CA GLU A 167 6.23 30.82 23.87
C GLU A 167 7.26 31.44 24.82
N ASN A 168 7.94 30.57 25.57
CA ASN A 168 8.89 30.98 26.60
C ASN A 168 10.34 30.61 26.25
N MET A 169 10.52 29.79 25.23
CA MET A 169 11.85 29.34 24.78
C MET A 169 12.38 30.23 23.66
N GLY A 170 13.48 30.89 23.88
CA GLY A 170 14.18 31.65 22.83
C GLY A 170 14.76 30.76 21.74
N LEU A 171 14.75 31.25 20.52
CA LEU A 171 15.25 30.53 19.33
C LEU A 171 16.71 30.06 19.49
N SER A 172 17.57 30.85 20.16
CA SER A 172 18.98 30.48 20.40
C SER A 172 19.10 29.25 21.30
N ASN A 173 18.23 29.12 22.31
CA ASN A 173 18.22 27.98 23.24
C ASN A 173 17.65 26.74 22.53
N ALA A 174 16.55 26.90 21.79
CA ALA A 174 15.99 25.82 20.97
C ALA A 174 17.03 25.29 19.97
N ALA A 175 17.73 26.17 19.26
CA ALA A 175 18.81 25.78 18.36
C ALA A 175 19.99 25.10 19.09
N GLY A 176 20.31 25.53 20.32
CA GLY A 176 21.33 24.85 21.14
C GLY A 176 20.95 23.41 21.49
N ILE A 177 19.68 23.18 21.87
CA ILE A 177 19.16 21.83 22.12
C ILE A 177 19.21 20.99 20.83
N LEU A 178 18.83 21.57 19.69
CA LEU A 178 18.91 20.85 18.40
C LEU A 178 20.34 20.47 18.03
N CYS A 179 21.32 21.36 18.25
CA CYS A 179 22.73 21.03 18.02
C CYS A 179 23.17 19.83 18.88
N ALA A 180 22.89 19.87 20.17
CA ALA A 180 23.25 18.80 21.10
C ALA A 180 22.54 17.47 20.73
N THR A 181 21.27 17.53 20.38
CA THR A 181 20.50 16.32 19.97
C THR A 181 21.01 15.75 18.66
N ALA A 182 21.34 16.61 17.69
CA ALA A 182 21.85 16.17 16.38
C ALA A 182 23.21 15.46 16.48
N GLU A 183 23.98 15.67 17.55
CA GLU A 183 25.25 15.00 17.81
C GLU A 183 25.10 13.62 18.47
N LEU A 184 23.91 13.29 18.98
CA LEU A 184 23.65 11.98 19.61
C LEU A 184 23.83 10.84 18.59
N PRO A 185 24.33 9.67 19.04
CA PRO A 185 24.52 8.50 18.17
C PRO A 185 23.26 8.08 17.41
N ASP A 186 22.08 8.25 18.01
CA ASP A 186 20.77 7.90 17.43
C ASP A 186 20.48 8.66 16.12
N PHE A 187 21.03 9.85 15.96
CA PHE A 187 20.83 10.70 14.77
C PHE A 187 22.08 10.78 13.90
N GLN A 188 23.09 9.95 14.13
CA GLN A 188 24.25 9.86 13.26
C GLN A 188 24.08 8.85 12.15
N ALA A 189 24.62 9.18 10.96
CA ALA A 189 24.56 8.29 9.81
C ALA A 189 25.31 6.99 10.08
N THR A 190 24.64 5.88 9.82
CA THR A 190 25.21 4.54 9.80
C THR A 190 25.34 4.05 8.35
N PRO A 191 26.19 3.03 8.06
CA PRO A 191 26.25 2.43 6.72
C PRO A 191 24.87 1.99 6.20
N ALA A 192 24.03 1.41 7.08
CA ALA A 192 22.69 0.99 6.72
C ALA A 192 21.77 2.17 6.37
N SER A 193 21.80 3.24 7.16
CA SER A 193 20.97 4.43 6.87
C SER A 193 21.43 5.22 5.65
N LEU A 194 22.75 5.23 5.37
CA LEU A 194 23.29 5.80 4.13
C LEU A 194 22.91 4.97 2.90
N LYS A 195 22.97 3.63 3.02
CA LYS A 195 22.47 2.74 1.98
C LYS A 195 21.01 3.03 1.67
N LEU A 196 20.16 3.08 2.69
CA LEU A 196 18.73 3.38 2.51
C LEU A 196 18.51 4.75 1.86
N LEU A 197 19.25 5.78 2.27
CA LEU A 197 19.15 7.10 1.67
C LEU A 197 19.56 7.10 0.19
N ASN A 198 20.61 6.34 -0.20
CA ASN A 198 21.01 6.15 -1.59
C ASN A 198 19.94 5.40 -2.39
N ASP A 199 19.37 4.33 -1.84
CA ASP A 199 18.33 3.54 -2.49
C ASP A 199 17.05 4.38 -2.68
N LEU A 200 16.64 5.15 -1.67
CA LEU A 200 15.53 6.10 -1.79
C LEU A 200 15.80 7.18 -2.87
N ASN A 201 17.02 7.72 -2.91
CA ASN A 201 17.40 8.68 -3.95
C ASN A 201 17.29 8.07 -5.35
N LEU A 202 17.87 6.89 -5.54
CA LEU A 202 17.87 6.21 -6.83
C LEU A 202 16.43 5.85 -7.28
N ALA A 203 15.61 5.33 -6.39
CA ALA A 203 14.20 5.02 -6.67
C ALA A 203 13.40 6.29 -7.02
N ALA A 204 13.59 7.38 -6.27
CA ALA A 204 12.89 8.64 -6.50
C ALA A 204 13.31 9.30 -7.82
N GLN A 205 14.60 9.30 -8.14
CA GLN A 205 15.10 9.81 -9.43
C GLN A 205 14.59 8.98 -10.61
N ALA A 206 14.57 7.65 -10.47
CA ALA A 206 14.01 6.77 -11.49
C ALA A 206 12.52 7.04 -11.71
N LYS A 207 11.74 7.12 -10.62
CA LYS A 207 10.30 7.44 -10.67
C LYS A 207 10.06 8.82 -11.30
N LEU A 208 10.87 9.82 -10.95
CA LEU A 208 10.76 11.17 -11.51
C LEU A 208 11.01 11.17 -13.02
N ARG A 209 12.08 10.50 -13.50
CA ARG A 209 12.36 10.40 -14.94
C ARG A 209 11.23 9.69 -15.70
N LEU A 210 10.75 8.56 -15.18
CA LEU A 210 9.64 7.82 -15.79
C LEU A 210 8.34 8.62 -15.83
N ALA A 211 8.06 9.42 -14.80
CA ALA A 211 6.88 10.26 -14.73
C ALA A 211 6.96 11.52 -15.62
N LEU A 212 8.13 11.93 -16.08
CA LEU A 212 8.32 13.07 -16.97
C LEU A 212 8.50 12.69 -18.44
N ASP A 213 8.81 11.42 -18.76
CA ASP A 213 8.97 10.96 -20.14
C ASP A 213 7.62 10.64 -20.78
N GLU A 214 7.35 11.18 -21.95
CA GLU A 214 6.06 11.06 -22.67
C GLU A 214 5.66 9.59 -22.94
N ARG A 215 6.62 8.68 -23.06
CA ARG A 215 6.41 7.26 -23.35
C ARG A 215 5.97 6.46 -22.14
N THR A 216 6.26 6.96 -20.93
CA THR A 216 6.02 6.25 -19.65
C THR A 216 5.15 7.04 -18.67
N LEU A 217 4.90 8.32 -18.92
CA LEU A 217 4.19 9.22 -17.99
C LEU A 217 2.75 8.77 -17.64
N GLN A 218 2.14 7.98 -18.51
CA GLN A 218 0.78 7.45 -18.30
C GLN A 218 0.78 6.06 -17.66
N ALA A 219 1.95 5.45 -17.52
CA ALA A 219 2.09 4.12 -17.01
C ALA A 219 2.07 4.12 -15.47
N ASP A 220 1.35 3.17 -14.89
CA ASP A 220 1.33 2.92 -13.45
C ASP A 220 2.53 2.05 -13.09
N LEU A 221 3.67 2.70 -12.82
CA LEU A 221 4.94 2.06 -12.60
C LEU A 221 5.34 2.17 -11.13
N GLN A 222 5.60 1.02 -10.52
CA GLN A 222 6.16 0.96 -9.19
C GLN A 222 7.67 0.80 -9.25
N VAL A 223 8.40 1.71 -8.60
CA VAL A 223 9.84 1.76 -8.66
C VAL A 223 10.44 1.53 -7.28
N ARG A 224 11.37 0.59 -7.19
CA ARG A 224 12.18 0.33 -6.00
C ARG A 224 13.65 0.29 -6.41
N ALA A 225 14.52 0.60 -5.47
CA ALA A 225 15.96 0.44 -5.66
C ALA A 225 16.56 -0.27 -4.44
N ASP A 226 17.52 -1.13 -4.71
CA ASP A 226 18.36 -1.77 -3.69
C ASP A 226 19.77 -1.96 -4.25
N ASN A 227 20.77 -1.39 -3.58
CA ASN A 227 22.18 -1.50 -3.97
C ASN A 227 22.49 -1.17 -5.45
N GLY A 228 21.81 -0.17 -6.01
CA GLY A 228 22.00 0.22 -7.41
C GLY A 228 21.20 -0.62 -8.42
N VAL A 229 20.44 -1.62 -7.98
CA VAL A 229 19.48 -2.34 -8.82
C VAL A 229 18.15 -1.64 -8.74
N ILE A 230 17.60 -1.20 -9.87
CA ILE A 230 16.28 -0.61 -9.97
C ILE A 230 15.31 -1.69 -10.43
N THR A 231 14.31 -1.98 -9.61
CA THR A 231 13.20 -2.86 -9.99
C THR A 231 11.98 -2.01 -10.32
N VAL A 232 11.50 -2.12 -11.57
CA VAL A 232 10.27 -1.47 -12.03
C VAL A 232 9.22 -2.55 -12.25
N THR A 233 8.16 -2.53 -11.43
CA THR A 233 7.02 -3.44 -11.59
C THR A 233 5.90 -2.71 -12.32
N TYR A 234 5.30 -3.37 -13.32
CA TYR A 234 4.23 -2.83 -14.14
C TYR A 234 3.13 -3.88 -14.37
N PRO A 235 1.85 -3.46 -14.48
CA PRO A 235 0.77 -4.37 -14.82
C PRO A 235 0.82 -4.81 -16.29
N PRO A 236 0.29 -5.99 -16.64
CA PRO A 236 0.34 -6.55 -18.00
C PRO A 236 -0.17 -5.62 -19.09
N GLU A 237 -1.14 -4.76 -18.76
CA GLU A 237 -1.73 -3.76 -19.66
C GLU A 237 -0.73 -2.75 -20.20
N GLN A 238 0.35 -2.58 -19.46
CA GLN A 238 1.36 -1.56 -19.74
C GLN A 238 2.65 -2.14 -20.30
N ASP A 239 2.61 -3.37 -20.80
CA ASP A 239 3.74 -4.02 -21.46
C ASP A 239 4.33 -3.17 -22.62
N ALA A 240 3.47 -2.44 -23.32
CA ALA A 240 3.94 -1.52 -24.36
C ALA A 240 4.85 -0.40 -23.81
N ALA A 241 4.53 0.13 -22.62
CA ALA A 241 5.35 1.17 -21.97
C ALA A 241 6.62 0.58 -21.36
N SER A 242 6.59 -0.70 -20.93
CA SER A 242 7.72 -1.36 -20.28
C SER A 242 8.98 -1.39 -21.14
N ARG A 243 8.82 -1.47 -22.47
CA ARG A 243 9.93 -1.49 -23.46
C ARG A 243 10.77 -0.22 -23.43
N PHE A 244 10.21 0.90 -23.00
CA PHE A 244 10.91 2.18 -22.92
C PHE A 244 11.60 2.39 -21.57
N ILE A 245 11.22 1.64 -20.52
CA ILE A 245 11.78 1.80 -19.17
C ILE A 245 13.31 1.73 -19.16
N PRO A 246 13.97 0.70 -19.75
CA PRO A 246 15.43 0.64 -19.76
C PRO A 246 16.08 1.82 -20.47
N GLN A 247 15.44 2.34 -21.54
CA GLN A 247 15.96 3.48 -22.30
C GLN A 247 15.86 4.77 -21.50
N VAL A 248 14.73 4.99 -20.79
CA VAL A 248 14.50 6.18 -19.96
C VAL A 248 15.47 6.23 -18.77
N LEU A 249 15.82 5.06 -18.23
CA LEU A 249 16.67 4.93 -17.06
C LEU A 249 18.15 4.67 -17.36
N ALA A 250 18.53 4.47 -18.63
CA ALA A 250 19.89 4.04 -19.02
C ALA A 250 21.02 4.94 -18.49
N GLU A 251 20.78 6.25 -18.41
CA GLU A 251 21.77 7.24 -17.96
C GLU A 251 21.55 7.71 -16.52
N LEU A 252 20.88 6.90 -15.69
CA LEU A 252 20.64 7.29 -14.32
C LEU A 252 21.89 7.04 -13.45
N PRO A 253 22.48 8.09 -12.84
CA PRO A 253 23.66 7.92 -12.01
C PRO A 253 23.40 6.99 -10.82
N GLY A 254 24.32 6.06 -10.58
CA GLY A 254 24.19 5.07 -9.49
C GLY A 254 23.37 3.83 -9.85
N CYS A 255 22.72 3.79 -11.00
CA CYS A 255 22.06 2.60 -11.52
C CYS A 255 23.10 1.62 -12.06
N ARG A 256 23.07 0.39 -11.57
CA ARG A 256 23.90 -0.74 -12.04
C ARG A 256 23.11 -1.67 -12.94
N GLU A 257 21.86 -1.88 -12.62
CA GLU A 257 20.98 -2.81 -13.30
C GLU A 257 19.54 -2.33 -13.25
N ILE A 258 18.77 -2.58 -14.31
CA ILE A 258 17.35 -2.28 -14.39
C ILE A 258 16.61 -3.59 -14.62
N GLN A 259 15.77 -3.96 -13.67
CA GLN A 259 14.91 -5.12 -13.73
C GLN A 259 13.47 -4.68 -13.98
N CYS A 260 12.92 -5.07 -15.11
CA CYS A 260 11.51 -4.82 -15.43
C CYS A 260 10.73 -6.11 -15.16
N THR A 261 9.82 -6.07 -14.19
CA THR A 261 9.03 -7.24 -13.79
C THR A 261 7.57 -6.97 -14.10
N MET A 262 7.00 -7.77 -14.99
CA MET A 262 5.56 -7.79 -15.19
C MET A 262 4.91 -8.54 -14.03
N ALA A 263 3.82 -8.01 -13.52
CA ALA A 263 2.99 -8.75 -12.56
C ALA A 263 2.25 -9.85 -13.32
N GLU A 264 2.83 -11.04 -13.37
CA GLU A 264 2.31 -12.15 -14.18
C GLU A 264 1.00 -12.71 -13.63
N THR A 265 0.74 -12.56 -12.33
CA THR A 265 -0.41 -13.13 -11.64
C THR A 265 -1.21 -12.03 -10.98
N ASN A 266 -2.43 -11.82 -11.42
CA ASN A 266 -3.33 -10.83 -10.84
C ASN A 266 -4.40 -11.50 -10.00
N ILE A 267 -4.61 -10.99 -8.78
CA ILE A 267 -5.70 -11.34 -7.90
C ILE A 267 -6.71 -10.19 -7.97
N LEU A 268 -7.94 -10.46 -8.39
CA LEU A 268 -9.04 -9.51 -8.28
C LEU A 268 -9.71 -9.69 -6.92
N TRP A 269 -9.70 -8.66 -6.09
CA TRP A 269 -10.39 -8.67 -4.81
C TRP A 269 -11.61 -7.75 -4.84
N VAL A 270 -12.78 -8.36 -4.76
CA VAL A 270 -14.08 -7.69 -4.89
C VAL A 270 -14.78 -7.64 -3.54
N GLN A 271 -15.18 -6.45 -3.09
CA GLN A 271 -16.04 -6.27 -1.92
C GLN A 271 -16.74 -4.90 -1.88
N GLU A 272 -17.74 -4.74 -1.02
CA GLU A 272 -18.46 -3.48 -0.86
C GLU A 272 -17.67 -2.49 -0.01
N ARG A 273 -16.97 -2.97 1.01
CA ARG A 273 -16.27 -2.14 1.99
C ARG A 273 -14.88 -2.69 2.30
N PHE A 274 -13.84 -1.86 2.22
CA PHE A 274 -12.45 -2.26 2.47
C PHE A 274 -11.98 -1.82 3.86
N GLU A 275 -11.37 -2.77 4.59
CA GLU A 275 -10.79 -2.53 5.91
C GLU A 275 -9.35 -3.07 5.94
N PRO A 276 -8.33 -2.17 6.01
CA PRO A 276 -6.92 -2.58 5.94
C PRO A 276 -6.49 -3.45 7.12
N ALA A 277 -7.09 -3.27 8.30
CA ALA A 277 -6.78 -4.08 9.49
C ALA A 277 -7.50 -5.45 9.50
N SER A 278 -8.25 -5.82 8.46
CA SER A 278 -9.00 -7.08 8.42
C SER A 278 -8.08 -8.30 8.30
N GLU A 279 -8.49 -9.43 8.91
CA GLU A 279 -7.76 -10.71 8.75
C GLU A 279 -7.68 -11.13 7.28
N ASN A 280 -8.73 -10.85 6.51
CA ASN A 280 -8.83 -11.16 5.09
C ASN A 280 -7.77 -10.41 4.28
N PHE A 281 -7.56 -9.13 4.59
CA PHE A 281 -6.51 -8.33 3.94
C PHE A 281 -5.12 -8.92 4.19
N GLY A 282 -4.80 -9.25 5.46
CA GLY A 282 -3.53 -9.88 5.79
C GLY A 282 -3.31 -11.25 5.10
N GLN A 283 -4.39 -11.98 4.77
CA GLN A 283 -4.32 -13.23 4.03
C GLN A 283 -4.06 -12.98 2.54
N ILE A 284 -4.72 -11.99 1.93
CA ILE A 284 -4.53 -11.62 0.53
C ILE A 284 -3.10 -11.10 0.29
N ILE A 285 -2.57 -10.26 1.19
CA ILE A 285 -1.17 -9.80 1.10
C ILE A 285 -0.21 -10.99 1.10
N ARG A 286 -0.36 -11.92 2.06
CA ARG A 286 0.52 -13.11 2.12
C ARG A 286 0.44 -13.95 0.84
N LEU A 287 -0.76 -14.13 0.30
CA LEU A 287 -0.94 -14.86 -0.94
C LEU A 287 -0.30 -14.13 -2.13
N ALA A 288 -0.55 -12.82 -2.24
CA ALA A 288 0.03 -11.99 -3.30
C ALA A 288 1.56 -11.95 -3.25
N GLN A 289 2.15 -11.87 -2.05
CA GLN A 289 3.59 -11.95 -1.88
C GLN A 289 4.15 -13.32 -2.28
N ARG A 290 3.46 -14.40 -1.90
CA ARG A 290 3.83 -15.77 -2.23
C ARG A 290 3.83 -16.03 -3.74
N TRP A 291 2.80 -15.57 -4.43
CA TRP A 291 2.64 -15.79 -5.86
C TRP A 291 3.36 -14.77 -6.74
N GLY A 292 3.94 -13.72 -6.15
CA GLY A 292 4.43 -12.58 -6.93
C GLY A 292 3.31 -11.79 -7.61
N ALA A 293 2.06 -11.99 -7.17
CA ALA A 293 0.87 -11.44 -7.80
C ALA A 293 0.63 -9.97 -7.44
N ALA A 294 0.05 -9.23 -8.37
CA ALA A 294 -0.58 -7.94 -8.08
C ALA A 294 -2.03 -8.17 -7.62
N VAL A 295 -2.51 -7.30 -6.72
CA VAL A 295 -3.89 -7.29 -6.23
C VAL A 295 -4.61 -6.07 -6.78
N GLU A 296 -5.65 -6.32 -7.56
CA GLU A 296 -6.55 -5.28 -8.03
C GLU A 296 -7.77 -5.22 -7.12
N LEU A 297 -8.10 -4.01 -6.65
CA LEU A 297 -9.22 -3.76 -5.75
C LEU A 297 -10.44 -3.36 -6.57
N MET A 298 -11.54 -4.07 -6.40
CA MET A 298 -12.82 -3.72 -7.01
C MET A 298 -13.88 -3.50 -5.93
N ARG A 299 -14.26 -2.24 -5.75
CA ARG A 299 -15.40 -1.89 -4.89
C ARG A 299 -16.69 -2.00 -5.69
N LEU A 300 -17.63 -2.80 -5.21
CA LEU A 300 -18.95 -2.93 -5.81
C LEU A 300 -19.98 -2.21 -4.94
N ILE A 301 -20.64 -1.19 -5.50
CA ILE A 301 -21.74 -0.47 -4.85
C ILE A 301 -23.04 -1.05 -5.37
N PRO A 302 -23.89 -1.67 -4.50
CA PRO A 302 -25.15 -2.25 -4.90
C PRO A 302 -26.12 -1.20 -5.49
N PRO A 303 -26.97 -1.59 -6.45
CA PRO A 303 -28.01 -0.70 -6.96
C PRO A 303 -29.01 -0.38 -5.84
N GLY A 304 -29.17 0.90 -5.51
CA GLY A 304 -30.02 1.39 -4.41
C GLY A 304 -29.27 2.05 -3.24
N GLU A 305 -27.96 1.94 -3.18
CA GLU A 305 -27.07 2.68 -2.24
C GLU A 305 -26.28 3.78 -2.94
N ALA A 306 -26.62 4.13 -4.18
CA ALA A 306 -26.06 5.30 -4.83
C ALA A 306 -26.50 6.57 -4.07
N PRO A 307 -25.58 7.55 -3.83
CA PRO A 307 -25.92 8.76 -3.11
C PRO A 307 -27.12 9.47 -3.76
N ALA A 308 -28.12 9.83 -2.94
CA ALA A 308 -29.33 10.52 -3.35
C ALA A 308 -28.96 11.91 -3.89
N GLY A 309 -28.79 12.02 -5.21
CA GLY A 309 -28.45 13.25 -5.93
C GLY A 309 -28.58 13.18 -7.43
N ALA A 310 -28.89 12.02 -7.99
CA ALA A 310 -28.92 11.79 -9.45
C ALA A 310 -30.34 11.66 -10.05
N GLU A 311 -31.38 12.20 -9.42
CA GLU A 311 -32.70 12.32 -10.03
C GLU A 311 -32.93 13.74 -10.54
N GLY A 312 -32.80 13.97 -11.84
CA GLY A 312 -33.21 15.23 -12.43
C GLY A 312 -32.77 15.46 -13.86
N SER A 313 -33.49 14.94 -14.79
CA SER A 313 -34.07 15.54 -16.02
C SER A 313 -34.08 14.56 -17.18
N GLY A 314 -35.31 14.33 -17.67
CA GLY A 314 -35.62 13.34 -18.68
C GLY A 314 -35.10 13.71 -20.07
N GLY A 315 -34.78 12.66 -20.82
CA GLY A 315 -34.47 12.67 -22.24
C GLY A 315 -34.22 11.23 -22.65
N GLU A 316 -35.21 10.63 -23.32
CA GLU A 316 -35.16 9.27 -23.89
C GLU A 316 -33.95 9.11 -24.81
N SER A 317 -33.05 8.17 -24.50
CA SER A 317 -32.39 7.35 -25.52
C SER A 317 -31.77 6.09 -24.86
N ASP A 318 -32.11 5.00 -25.50
CA ASP A 318 -31.85 3.61 -25.14
C ASP A 318 -30.34 3.28 -25.13
N TYR A 319 -29.91 2.40 -24.21
CA TYR A 319 -28.55 1.86 -24.07
C TYR A 319 -27.44 2.76 -23.47
N GLY A 320 -27.32 2.81 -22.12
CA GLY A 320 -26.13 3.37 -21.49
C GLY A 320 -26.22 3.80 -20.03
N TYR A 321 -27.25 3.47 -19.30
CA TYR A 321 -27.56 4.06 -17.98
C TYR A 321 -26.66 3.65 -16.81
N GLY A 322 -25.85 2.60 -16.91
CA GLY A 322 -24.99 2.15 -15.81
C GLY A 322 -23.65 2.89 -15.67
N ARG A 323 -23.14 3.44 -16.76
CA ARG A 323 -21.80 4.09 -16.76
C ARG A 323 -21.83 5.58 -16.38
N GLN A 324 -22.92 6.26 -16.63
CA GLN A 324 -22.98 7.72 -16.45
C GLN A 324 -23.25 8.15 -15.00
N ALA A 325 -23.97 7.35 -14.22
CA ALA A 325 -24.26 7.67 -12.82
C ALA A 325 -23.03 7.53 -11.89
N CYS A 326 -22.11 6.60 -12.20
CA CYS A 326 -20.88 6.44 -11.44
C CYS A 326 -19.77 7.42 -11.86
N ALA A 327 -19.72 7.83 -13.11
CA ALA A 327 -18.79 8.87 -13.57
C ALA A 327 -19.10 10.25 -12.97
N LEU A 328 -20.37 10.52 -12.61
CA LEU A 328 -20.80 11.75 -11.95
C LEU A 328 -20.57 11.72 -10.42
N ALA A 329 -20.45 10.55 -9.81
CA ALA A 329 -20.03 10.40 -8.41
C ALA A 329 -18.50 10.61 -8.22
N ASP A 330 -17.73 10.50 -9.31
CA ASP A 330 -16.29 10.82 -9.35
C ASP A 330 -16.03 12.32 -9.64
N ASP A 331 -17.04 13.07 -10.13
CA ASP A 331 -16.97 14.51 -10.41
C ASP A 331 -17.82 15.30 -9.40
N GLY A 332 -17.24 15.51 -8.22
CA GLY A 332 -17.49 16.52 -7.22
C GLY A 332 -18.79 17.34 -7.24
N GLY A 333 -19.85 16.81 -6.70
CA GLY A 333 -21.02 17.57 -6.26
C GLY A 333 -21.09 17.59 -4.75
N VAL A 334 -20.81 18.75 -4.16
CA VAL A 334 -20.98 19.03 -2.74
C VAL A 334 -22.44 19.00 -2.38
N GLN A 335 -22.87 18.14 -1.46
CA GLN A 335 -23.86 18.45 -0.44
C GLN A 335 -23.77 17.46 0.74
N ASP A 336 -23.63 18.07 1.89
CA ASP A 336 -23.94 17.76 3.28
C ASP A 336 -24.05 16.28 3.77
N ASP A 337 -23.12 15.98 4.67
CA ASP A 337 -23.25 15.25 5.93
C ASP A 337 -24.13 13.99 5.99
N ASP A 338 -23.58 12.90 5.45
CA ASP A 338 -23.76 11.61 6.10
C ASP A 338 -22.37 11.06 6.51
N PRO A 339 -22.06 10.95 7.81
CA PRO A 339 -20.74 10.52 8.30
C PRO A 339 -20.36 9.10 7.86
N GLN A 340 -21.29 8.31 7.33
CA GLN A 340 -21.04 6.92 6.92
C GLN A 340 -20.43 6.79 5.52
N THR A 341 -20.72 7.69 4.59
CA THR A 341 -20.16 7.65 3.24
C THR A 341 -18.72 8.16 3.17
N ALA A 342 -18.36 9.13 4.00
CA ALA A 342 -17.00 9.67 4.08
C ALA A 342 -15.97 8.69 4.69
N THR A 343 -16.42 7.74 5.53
CA THR A 343 -15.55 6.73 6.16
C THR A 343 -15.19 5.58 5.23
N ASP A 344 -15.98 5.31 4.20
CA ASP A 344 -15.79 4.17 3.28
C ASP A 344 -14.68 4.41 2.24
N ASP A 345 -14.52 5.63 1.76
CA ASP A 345 -13.41 5.98 0.85
C ASP A 345 -12.05 5.94 1.58
N GLY A 346 -12.04 6.22 2.88
CA GLY A 346 -10.86 6.11 3.72
C GLY A 346 -10.36 4.67 3.91
N GLY A 347 -11.24 3.69 3.87
CA GLY A 347 -10.89 2.26 3.98
C GLY A 347 -10.24 1.71 2.72
N LEU A 348 -10.84 1.97 1.56
CA LEU A 348 -10.31 1.57 0.25
C LEU A 348 -8.93 2.20 0.00
N GLY A 349 -8.80 3.49 0.27
CA GLY A 349 -7.55 4.19 0.11
C GLY A 349 -6.43 3.67 1.00
N ARG A 350 -6.68 3.35 2.27
CA ARG A 350 -5.67 2.75 3.16
C ARG A 350 -5.28 1.33 2.72
N THR A 351 -6.24 0.55 2.21
CA THR A 351 -5.96 -0.78 1.67
C THR A 351 -5.06 -0.71 0.44
N GLU A 352 -5.30 0.26 -0.44
CA GLU A 352 -4.43 0.57 -1.57
C GLU A 352 -3.00 0.90 -1.12
N GLU A 353 -2.85 1.76 -0.11
CA GLU A 353 -1.53 2.15 0.41
C GLU A 353 -0.72 0.98 0.92
N GLU A 354 -1.34 0.14 1.74
CA GLU A 354 -0.64 -1.03 2.26
C GLU A 354 -0.24 -2.00 1.14
N LEU A 355 -1.05 -2.11 0.07
CA LEU A 355 -0.67 -2.89 -1.11
C LEU A 355 0.46 -2.24 -1.91
N VAL A 356 0.48 -0.92 -2.00
CA VAL A 356 1.57 -0.15 -2.61
C VAL A 356 2.86 -0.33 -1.80
N ASP A 357 2.77 -0.22 -0.47
CA ASP A 357 3.93 -0.36 0.43
C ASP A 357 4.58 -1.75 0.33
N VAL A 358 3.77 -2.80 0.19
CA VAL A 358 4.30 -4.15 -0.05
C VAL A 358 4.62 -4.43 -1.52
N GLY A 359 4.36 -3.47 -2.44
CA GLY A 359 4.61 -3.59 -3.88
C GLY A 359 3.75 -4.64 -4.57
N ARG A 360 2.48 -4.72 -4.19
CA ARG A 360 1.52 -5.70 -4.72
C ARG A 360 0.22 -5.05 -5.22
N PHE A 361 0.19 -3.74 -5.36
CA PHE A 361 -0.96 -3.02 -5.89
C PHE A 361 -1.02 -3.19 -7.41
N GLY A 362 -2.17 -3.62 -7.93
CA GLY A 362 -2.43 -3.84 -9.35
C GLY A 362 -3.46 -2.91 -9.96
N GLY A 363 -4.11 -2.09 -9.15
CA GLY A 363 -5.13 -1.14 -9.60
C GLY A 363 -6.34 -1.08 -8.67
N ARG A 364 -7.19 -0.08 -8.90
CA ARG A 364 -8.41 0.17 -8.13
C ARG A 364 -9.55 0.54 -9.06
N HIS A 365 -10.73 -0.04 -8.82
CA HIS A 365 -11.96 0.31 -9.53
C HIS A 365 -13.13 0.38 -8.56
N THR A 366 -13.96 1.40 -8.72
CA THR A 366 -15.27 1.48 -8.06
C THR A 366 -16.33 1.33 -9.13
N VAL A 367 -17.23 0.38 -8.96
CA VAL A 367 -18.26 0.05 -9.94
C VAL A 367 -19.60 0.04 -9.24
N CYS A 368 -20.55 0.81 -9.79
CA CYS A 368 -21.95 0.81 -9.35
C CYS A 368 -22.74 -0.16 -10.21
N GLY A 369 -23.46 -1.09 -9.59
CA GLY A 369 -24.29 -2.02 -10.34
C GLY A 369 -24.40 -3.40 -9.71
N GLY A 370 -24.91 -4.33 -10.53
CA GLY A 370 -25.04 -5.74 -10.14
C GLY A 370 -23.75 -6.55 -10.36
N TYR A 371 -23.82 -7.83 -10.08
CA TYR A 371 -22.71 -8.78 -10.17
C TYR A 371 -22.23 -9.04 -11.61
N ASP A 372 -23.01 -8.66 -12.62
CA ASP A 372 -22.63 -8.74 -14.03
C ASP A 372 -21.39 -7.88 -14.33
N GLN A 373 -21.16 -6.83 -13.56
CA GLN A 373 -19.97 -5.98 -13.67
C GLN A 373 -18.67 -6.74 -13.33
N ILE A 374 -18.75 -7.69 -12.36
CA ILE A 374 -17.60 -8.56 -12.03
C ILE A 374 -17.30 -9.47 -13.24
N LEU A 375 -18.35 -10.03 -13.84
CA LEU A 375 -18.20 -10.91 -15.02
C LEU A 375 -17.61 -10.15 -16.20
N GLU A 376 -18.14 -8.96 -16.49
CA GLU A 376 -17.64 -8.10 -17.57
C GLU A 376 -16.16 -7.76 -17.38
N ARG A 377 -15.77 -7.38 -16.15
CA ARG A 377 -14.37 -7.04 -15.82
C ARG A 377 -13.44 -8.22 -16.00
N VAL A 378 -13.81 -9.39 -15.48
CA VAL A 378 -12.95 -10.58 -15.54
C VAL A 378 -12.85 -11.14 -16.95
N GLN A 379 -13.96 -11.18 -17.70
CA GLN A 379 -13.98 -11.68 -19.08
C GLN A 379 -13.27 -10.73 -20.04
N GLY A 380 -13.43 -9.43 -19.85
CA GLY A 380 -12.83 -8.41 -20.70
C GLY A 380 -11.31 -8.31 -20.55
N SER A 381 -10.76 -8.61 -19.37
CA SER A 381 -9.32 -8.49 -19.11
C SER A 381 -8.51 -9.77 -19.36
N GLY A 382 -9.10 -10.94 -19.15
CA GLY A 382 -8.42 -12.24 -19.28
C GLY A 382 -7.20 -12.49 -18.36
N ARG A 383 -6.97 -11.61 -17.37
CA ARG A 383 -5.72 -11.46 -16.62
C ARG A 383 -5.74 -12.06 -15.24
N TYR A 384 -6.91 -12.35 -14.69
CA TYR A 384 -7.02 -12.78 -13.31
C TYR A 384 -6.80 -14.26 -13.18
N THR A 385 -5.85 -14.65 -12.34
CA THR A 385 -5.60 -16.04 -11.95
C THR A 385 -6.44 -16.45 -10.75
N LEU A 386 -6.94 -15.47 -10.00
CA LEU A 386 -7.82 -15.69 -8.85
C LEU A 386 -8.76 -14.49 -8.67
N VAL A 387 -10.05 -14.79 -8.44
CA VAL A 387 -11.03 -13.80 -8.01
C VAL A 387 -11.41 -14.10 -6.57
N VAL A 388 -11.21 -13.14 -5.68
CA VAL A 388 -11.58 -13.25 -4.25
C VAL A 388 -12.76 -12.35 -3.99
N ILE A 389 -13.86 -12.94 -3.53
CA ILE A 389 -15.07 -12.20 -3.12
C ILE A 389 -15.00 -12.04 -1.61
N GLY A 390 -14.84 -10.80 -1.17
CA GLY A 390 -14.81 -10.41 0.22
C GLY A 390 -16.21 -10.18 0.80
N ASP A 391 -16.30 -9.24 1.72
CA ASP A 391 -17.55 -8.90 2.40
C ASP A 391 -18.52 -8.19 1.45
N MET A 392 -19.60 -8.90 1.11
CA MET A 392 -20.71 -8.44 0.29
C MET A 392 -22.00 -8.44 1.10
N PHE A 393 -23.01 -7.67 0.66
CA PHE A 393 -24.31 -7.58 1.33
C PHE A 393 -24.22 -7.03 2.76
N MET A 394 -23.43 -5.95 2.95
CA MET A 394 -23.15 -5.37 4.26
C MET A 394 -24.40 -4.88 5.01
N SER A 395 -25.46 -4.55 4.30
CA SER A 395 -26.77 -4.17 4.87
C SER A 395 -27.51 -5.33 5.53
N LYS A 396 -27.04 -6.60 5.36
CA LYS A 396 -27.73 -7.80 5.87
C LYS A 396 -27.03 -8.40 7.10
N GLY A 397 -27.77 -9.15 7.91
CA GLY A 397 -27.22 -9.85 9.08
C GLY A 397 -26.17 -10.89 8.70
N HIS A 398 -25.19 -11.11 9.57
CA HIS A 398 -23.96 -11.89 9.33
C HIS A 398 -24.20 -13.28 8.67
N SER A 399 -25.15 -14.08 9.18
CA SER A 399 -25.42 -15.41 8.62
C SER A 399 -26.00 -15.38 7.20
N THR A 400 -26.86 -14.40 6.92
CA THR A 400 -27.45 -14.19 5.60
C THR A 400 -26.41 -13.68 4.63
N ARG A 401 -25.56 -12.75 5.06
CA ARG A 401 -24.43 -12.20 4.31
C ARG A 401 -23.48 -13.30 3.85
N THR A 402 -22.98 -14.12 4.77
CA THR A 402 -22.05 -15.22 4.45
C THR A 402 -22.65 -16.22 3.45
N ARG A 403 -23.95 -16.58 3.63
CA ARG A 403 -24.62 -17.47 2.69
C ARG A 403 -24.74 -16.86 1.31
N GLN A 404 -25.19 -15.62 1.20
CA GLN A 404 -25.39 -14.95 -0.09
C GLN A 404 -24.07 -14.65 -0.78
N THR A 405 -23.00 -14.26 -0.06
CA THR A 405 -21.66 -14.11 -0.62
C THR A 405 -21.15 -15.42 -1.22
N ARG A 406 -21.40 -16.54 -0.54
CA ARG A 406 -21.03 -17.87 -1.06
C ARG A 406 -21.84 -18.29 -2.28
N GLU A 407 -23.15 -18.05 -2.29
CA GLU A 407 -24.01 -18.29 -3.45
C GLU A 407 -23.56 -17.45 -4.64
N LEU A 408 -23.19 -16.18 -4.41
CA LEU A 408 -22.64 -15.29 -5.41
C LEU A 408 -21.33 -15.84 -5.99
N ALA A 409 -20.38 -16.22 -5.13
CA ALA A 409 -19.10 -16.79 -5.57
C ALA A 409 -19.29 -18.05 -6.43
N LEU A 410 -20.26 -18.91 -6.07
CA LEU A 410 -20.60 -20.09 -6.86
C LEU A 410 -21.16 -19.72 -8.24
N ASN A 411 -22.09 -18.77 -8.31
CA ASN A 411 -22.69 -18.33 -9.57
C ASN A 411 -21.67 -17.68 -10.50
N ILE A 412 -20.74 -16.89 -9.96
CA ILE A 412 -19.67 -16.27 -10.74
C ILE A 412 -18.67 -17.34 -11.21
N ARG A 413 -18.33 -18.30 -10.35
CA ARG A 413 -17.40 -19.40 -10.68
C ARG A 413 -17.87 -20.24 -11.87
N ASP A 414 -19.17 -20.51 -11.95
CA ASP A 414 -19.73 -21.30 -13.06
C ASP A 414 -19.66 -20.59 -14.41
N ARG A 415 -19.52 -19.25 -14.40
CA ARG A 415 -19.46 -18.40 -15.61
C ARG A 415 -18.06 -17.94 -15.98
N LEU A 416 -17.08 -18.04 -15.07
CA LEU A 416 -15.71 -17.61 -15.29
C LEU A 416 -14.76 -18.79 -15.46
N LYS A 417 -13.72 -18.59 -16.29
CA LYS A 417 -12.61 -19.54 -16.40
C LYS A 417 -11.63 -19.43 -15.24
N ALA A 418 -11.55 -18.25 -14.59
CA ALA A 418 -10.70 -18.05 -13.42
C ALA A 418 -11.33 -18.66 -12.16
N PRO A 419 -10.55 -19.25 -11.25
CA PRO A 419 -11.04 -19.74 -9.97
C PRO A 419 -11.59 -18.58 -9.13
N VAL A 420 -12.80 -18.77 -8.60
CA VAL A 420 -13.48 -17.80 -7.73
C VAL A 420 -13.64 -18.41 -6.35
N ILE A 421 -13.23 -17.70 -5.32
CA ILE A 421 -13.35 -18.11 -3.92
C ILE A 421 -13.87 -16.97 -3.05
N THR A 422 -14.41 -17.31 -1.90
CA THR A 422 -14.70 -16.31 -0.87
C THR A 422 -13.47 -16.03 -0.03
N ALA A 423 -13.40 -14.85 0.60
CA ALA A 423 -12.31 -14.50 1.50
C ALA A 423 -12.11 -15.50 2.64
N ASP A 424 -13.22 -16.08 3.16
CA ASP A 424 -13.17 -17.12 4.19
C ASP A 424 -12.49 -18.42 3.71
N GLU A 425 -12.55 -18.72 2.42
CA GLU A 425 -11.94 -19.91 1.83
C GLU A 425 -10.43 -19.75 1.59
N LEU A 426 -9.91 -18.53 1.55
CA LEU A 426 -8.50 -18.21 1.30
C LEU A 426 -7.57 -19.00 2.22
N LYS A 427 -7.85 -18.94 3.54
CA LYS A 427 -7.01 -19.59 4.56
C LYS A 427 -7.01 -21.11 4.42
N SER A 428 -8.16 -21.69 4.10
CA SER A 428 -8.28 -23.15 3.99
C SER A 428 -7.63 -23.69 2.71
N ARG A 429 -7.71 -22.95 1.60
CA ARG A 429 -7.22 -23.41 0.29
C ARG A 429 -5.74 -23.12 0.05
N PHE A 430 -5.27 -21.92 0.40
CA PHE A 430 -3.96 -21.44 -0.04
C PHE A 430 -2.94 -21.20 1.07
N LEU A 431 -3.38 -21.11 2.34
CA LEU A 431 -2.46 -20.83 3.44
C LEU A 431 -2.30 -22.04 4.36
N PHE A 432 -1.06 -22.32 4.77
CA PHE A 432 -0.77 -23.42 5.69
C PHE A 432 -1.04 -22.99 7.13
N GLY A 433 -2.03 -23.60 7.77
CA GLY A 433 -2.47 -23.26 9.12
C GLY A 433 -2.09 -24.31 10.17
N LYS A 434 -2.22 -23.96 11.47
CA LYS A 434 -1.92 -24.85 12.61
C LYS A 434 -2.66 -26.20 12.55
N ARG A 435 -3.91 -26.21 12.08
CA ARG A 435 -4.69 -27.46 11.90
C ARG A 435 -4.07 -28.35 10.82
N GLN A 436 -3.62 -27.78 9.71
CA GLN A 436 -2.98 -28.50 8.63
C GLN A 436 -1.61 -29.04 9.08
N ALA A 437 -0.86 -28.28 9.88
CA ALA A 437 0.38 -28.75 10.51
C ALA A 437 0.12 -29.96 11.42
N ALA A 438 -0.89 -29.90 12.28
CA ALA A 438 -1.26 -31.01 13.14
C ALA A 438 -1.69 -32.25 12.34
N THR A 439 -2.46 -32.06 11.25
CA THR A 439 -2.86 -33.14 10.34
C THR A 439 -1.64 -33.76 9.66
N LEU A 440 -0.73 -32.94 9.12
CA LEU A 440 0.51 -33.40 8.49
C LEU A 440 1.35 -34.24 9.47
N LEU A 441 1.59 -33.74 10.68
CA LEU A 441 2.34 -34.46 11.71
C LEU A 441 1.64 -35.75 12.12
N GLY A 442 0.31 -35.75 12.24
CA GLY A 442 -0.46 -36.94 12.59
C GLY A 442 -0.34 -38.05 11.52
N TYR A 443 -0.52 -37.71 10.25
CA TYR A 443 -0.35 -38.68 9.17
C TYR A 443 1.09 -39.15 8.99
N LEU A 444 2.06 -38.24 9.16
CA LEU A 444 3.49 -38.60 9.15
C LEU A 444 3.84 -39.60 10.26
N ALA A 445 3.36 -39.33 11.48
CA ALA A 445 3.56 -40.23 12.61
C ALA A 445 2.88 -41.60 12.39
N LEU A 446 1.67 -41.61 11.79
CA LEU A 446 0.97 -42.84 11.43
C LEU A 446 1.75 -43.67 10.42
N ILE A 447 2.25 -43.02 9.36
CA ILE A 447 3.08 -43.69 8.32
C ILE A 447 4.36 -44.26 8.96
N LEU A 448 5.06 -43.48 9.78
CA LEU A 448 6.27 -43.94 10.50
C LEU A 448 5.99 -45.12 11.43
N LEU A 449 4.83 -45.09 12.14
CA LEU A 449 4.41 -46.19 12.99
C LEU A 449 4.16 -47.47 12.18
N ILE A 450 3.47 -47.36 11.05
CA ILE A 450 3.21 -48.48 10.14
C ILE A 450 4.53 -49.07 9.64
N TYR A 451 5.47 -48.22 9.19
CA TYR A 451 6.79 -48.69 8.78
C TYR A 451 7.54 -49.38 9.92
N ALA A 452 7.56 -48.82 11.10
CA ALA A 452 8.20 -49.42 12.26
C ALA A 452 7.60 -50.81 12.57
N LEU A 453 6.26 -50.94 12.55
CA LEU A 453 5.57 -52.22 12.76
C LEU A 453 5.91 -53.28 11.69
N VAL A 454 5.93 -52.85 10.41
CA VAL A 454 6.29 -53.77 9.31
C VAL A 454 7.75 -54.18 9.38
N PHE A 455 8.66 -53.23 9.68
CA PHE A 455 10.11 -53.53 9.76
C PHE A 455 10.45 -54.41 10.98
N THR A 456 9.85 -54.16 12.14
CA THR A 456 10.10 -54.98 13.32
C THR A 456 9.53 -56.37 13.22
N ASN A 457 8.46 -56.55 12.41
CA ASN A 457 7.80 -57.84 12.17
C ASN A 457 8.02 -58.33 10.72
N GLN A 458 9.16 -58.04 10.10
CA GLN A 458 9.40 -58.32 8.71
C GLN A 458 9.25 -59.80 8.34
N LYS A 459 9.75 -60.72 9.16
CA LYS A 459 9.62 -62.18 8.94
C LYS A 459 8.14 -62.63 8.95
N PRO A 460 7.37 -62.37 10.02
CA PRO A 460 5.94 -62.78 10.06
C PRO A 460 5.15 -62.17 8.89
N VAL A 461 5.41 -60.91 8.52
CA VAL A 461 4.70 -60.24 7.40
C VAL A 461 5.03 -60.91 6.07
N LEU A 462 6.29 -61.23 5.80
CA LEU A 462 6.72 -61.94 4.58
C LEU A 462 6.17 -63.35 4.51
N ASP A 463 6.16 -64.10 5.65
CA ASP A 463 5.60 -65.43 5.74
C ASP A 463 4.08 -65.46 5.51
N PHE A 464 3.38 -64.40 5.95
CA PHE A 464 1.95 -64.21 5.70
C PHE A 464 1.65 -63.83 4.23
N LEU A 465 2.47 -62.98 3.60
CA LEU A 465 2.22 -62.46 2.26
C LEU A 465 2.69 -63.44 1.14
N GLY A 466 3.68 -64.26 1.36
CA GLY A 466 4.24 -65.11 0.31
C GLY A 466 4.98 -66.35 0.82
N GLY A 467 5.09 -66.54 2.16
CA GLY A 467 5.79 -67.65 2.80
C GLY A 467 4.92 -68.88 3.10
N PRO A 468 5.36 -69.77 4.01
CA PRO A 468 4.68 -71.01 4.34
C PRO A 468 3.29 -70.78 4.91
N VAL A 469 3.09 -69.72 5.66
CA VAL A 469 1.79 -69.33 6.27
C VAL A 469 0.76 -68.89 5.21
N HIS A 470 1.24 -68.32 4.11
CA HIS A 470 0.41 -67.85 2.99
C HIS A 470 -0.51 -68.93 2.42
N GLN A 471 -0.04 -70.18 2.35
CA GLN A 471 -0.83 -71.27 1.77
C GLN A 471 -2.17 -71.53 2.49
N ASN A 472 -2.22 -71.26 3.80
CA ASN A 472 -3.42 -71.43 4.62
C ASN A 472 -4.33 -70.16 4.66
N PHE A 473 -3.78 -69.01 4.29
CA PHE A 473 -4.48 -67.70 4.43
C PHE A 473 -4.50 -66.86 3.16
N LYS A 474 -4.39 -67.48 1.94
CA LYS A 474 -4.31 -66.78 0.65
C LYS A 474 -5.38 -65.71 0.45
N VAL A 475 -6.62 -66.01 0.76
CA VAL A 475 -7.76 -65.10 0.61
C VAL A 475 -7.62 -63.90 1.58
N LEU A 476 -7.25 -64.20 2.83
CA LEU A 476 -7.10 -63.16 3.86
C LEU A 476 -5.92 -62.25 3.52
N ALA A 477 -4.81 -62.80 3.04
CA ALA A 477 -3.65 -62.00 2.60
C ALA A 477 -4.04 -61.08 1.43
N ALA A 478 -4.76 -61.60 0.42
CA ALA A 478 -5.26 -60.80 -0.69
C ALA A 478 -6.18 -59.66 -0.24
N VAL A 479 -7.11 -59.93 0.67
CA VAL A 479 -8.02 -58.92 1.24
C VAL A 479 -7.24 -57.85 1.99
N VAL A 480 -6.30 -58.26 2.85
CA VAL A 480 -5.46 -57.32 3.60
C VAL A 480 -4.66 -56.41 2.67
N VAL A 481 -4.00 -56.92 1.64
CA VAL A 481 -3.24 -56.13 0.68
C VAL A 481 -4.17 -55.18 -0.09
N THR A 482 -5.31 -55.67 -0.55
CA THR A 482 -6.29 -54.89 -1.34
C THR A 482 -6.85 -53.70 -0.55
N LEU A 483 -7.09 -53.88 0.76
CA LEU A 483 -7.58 -52.80 1.60
C LEU A 483 -6.48 -51.88 2.12
N PHE A 484 -5.31 -52.42 2.42
CA PHE A 484 -4.24 -51.69 3.03
C PHE A 484 -3.51 -50.78 2.02
N SER A 485 -3.30 -51.22 0.75
CA SER A 485 -2.62 -50.44 -0.25
C SER A 485 -3.29 -49.08 -0.57
N PRO A 486 -4.62 -49.05 -0.86
CA PRO A 486 -5.31 -47.77 -1.06
C PRO A 486 -5.30 -46.85 0.16
N LEU A 487 -5.42 -47.42 1.38
CA LEU A 487 -5.36 -46.65 2.61
C LEU A 487 -4.01 -45.99 2.81
N LEU A 488 -2.94 -46.72 2.54
CA LEU A 488 -1.58 -46.19 2.63
C LEU A 488 -1.33 -45.13 1.54
N ALA A 489 -1.77 -45.38 0.31
CA ALA A 489 -1.68 -44.43 -0.79
C ALA A 489 -2.45 -43.13 -0.47
N TYR A 490 -3.62 -43.24 0.15
CA TYR A 490 -4.39 -42.07 0.61
C TYR A 490 -3.65 -41.26 1.69
N ALA A 491 -3.05 -41.93 2.67
CA ALA A 491 -2.25 -41.25 3.70
C ALA A 491 -1.03 -40.54 3.10
N TYR A 492 -0.33 -41.17 2.14
CA TYR A 492 0.77 -40.53 1.40
C TYR A 492 0.30 -39.33 0.58
N GLY A 493 -0.85 -39.42 -0.09
CA GLY A 493 -1.45 -38.33 -0.85
C GLY A 493 -1.71 -37.10 0.03
N ILE A 494 -2.24 -37.31 1.24
CA ILE A 494 -2.46 -36.22 2.21
C ILE A 494 -1.11 -35.62 2.65
N VAL A 495 -0.14 -36.43 3.01
CA VAL A 495 1.19 -35.96 3.45
C VAL A 495 1.87 -35.19 2.33
N SER A 496 1.89 -35.71 1.11
CA SER A 496 2.49 -35.04 -0.03
C SER A 496 1.83 -33.70 -0.34
N GLY A 497 0.49 -33.67 -0.40
CA GLY A 497 -0.24 -32.42 -0.66
C GLY A 497 -0.04 -31.35 0.43
N LEU A 498 -0.03 -31.77 1.71
CA LEU A 498 0.24 -30.85 2.81
C LEU A 498 1.72 -30.42 2.88
N ALA A 499 2.66 -31.31 2.53
CA ALA A 499 4.08 -31.00 2.47
C ALA A 499 4.40 -30.01 1.34
N LEU A 500 3.85 -30.18 0.14
CA LEU A 500 3.98 -29.22 -0.97
C LEU A 500 3.45 -27.84 -0.55
N LYS A 501 2.30 -27.82 0.10
CA LYS A 501 1.71 -26.58 0.63
C LYS A 501 2.58 -25.92 1.72
N PHE A 502 3.29 -26.73 2.52
CA PHE A 502 4.22 -26.24 3.54
C PHE A 502 5.49 -25.62 2.94
N ILE A 503 6.08 -26.26 1.92
CA ILE A 503 7.28 -25.75 1.23
C ILE A 503 6.98 -24.74 0.12
N ASN A 504 5.73 -24.27 0.03
CA ASN A 504 5.28 -23.26 -0.92
C ASN A 504 5.49 -23.64 -2.42
N VAL A 505 5.43 -24.91 -2.74
CA VAL A 505 5.41 -25.41 -4.11
C VAL A 505 3.97 -25.89 -4.39
N ASP A 506 3.22 -25.09 -5.15
CA ASP A 506 1.90 -25.47 -5.68
C ASP A 506 1.99 -25.70 -7.17
#